data_c94755017828d4cdb09ee2504116a53c
#
_entry.id   c94755017828d4cdb09ee2504116a53c
#
_cell.length_a   1.000
_cell.length_b   1.000
_cell.length_c   1.000
_cell.angle_alpha   90.00
_cell.angle_beta   90.00
_cell.angle_gamma   90.00
#
_symmetry.space_group_name_H-M   'P 1'
#
loop_
_entity.id
_entity.type
_entity.pdbx_description
1 polymer ?
#
loop_
_entity_poly.entity_id
_entity_poly.type
_entity_poly.pdbx_seq_one_letter_code
_entity_poly.pdbx_strand_id
1 'polypeptide(L)'
;LFGAMAVSCCNSGKKTLLTKGNSSKMDTLSYAMGANLGEFVSTRIADIPFNFEELDRGLETAALGKSKWTPEQAQEVFQSLIMPVNDRFGQLMRQKQDTTSTAEPIQVFVREGERDSLSYAYGINIGNDLRNGKFPIQLCWYMEGFQQTRNGEGEMTAEEIQQYLMNFFNVVYPQQQKELSEAWLAKMERKSGVQKSESGLLYKVVKEGDVSRSATDDRDQVTVHYTGRDRDGEVFDSSIFENMPKDRQEMMRQYQPDNFDEDGNIIENEPVTFPLDRVIAGWTEGMKLVGPGGKIILYIPSDLAYGSHGNHAIAPNAALEFEVELIDVKPFVDPAAAEKTENAEATAETPAE
;
A
#
# COMPACT_ATOMS: atom_id res chain seq x y z
N LEU A 1 13.44 -5.48 -7.17
CA LEU A 1 13.94 -6.69 -6.43
C LEU A 1 13.54 -6.64 -4.94
N PHE A 2 12.29 -6.24 -4.61
CA PHE A 2 11.76 -6.22 -3.24
C PHE A 2 10.49 -7.08 -3.10
N GLY A 3 10.35 -8.12 -3.89
CA GLY A 3 9.19 -9.01 -3.86
C GLY A 3 9.48 -10.45 -3.42
N ALA A 4 10.64 -10.75 -2.85
CA ALA A 4 10.92 -12.08 -2.34
C ALA A 4 11.29 -11.98 -0.86
N MET A 5 10.39 -12.43 0.04
CA MET A 5 10.81 -12.86 1.38
C MET A 5 12.07 -13.71 1.23
N ALA A 6 13.19 -13.25 1.77
CA ALA A 6 14.39 -14.08 1.87
C ALA A 6 14.07 -15.21 2.85
N VAL A 7 13.59 -16.34 2.32
CA VAL A 7 13.43 -17.59 3.06
C VAL A 7 14.83 -18.17 3.25
N SER A 8 15.63 -17.53 4.09
CA SER A 8 16.81 -18.16 4.66
C SER A 8 16.30 -18.97 5.84
N CYS A 9 16.18 -20.27 5.69
CA CYS A 9 15.94 -21.18 6.80
C CYS A 9 17.04 -20.96 7.83
N CYS A 10 16.70 -20.42 8.99
CA CYS A 10 17.57 -20.48 10.16
C CYS A 10 17.87 -21.94 10.42
N ASN A 11 19.14 -22.28 10.39
CA ASN A 11 19.60 -23.65 10.62
C ASN A 11 19.10 -24.08 12.00
N SER A 12 18.14 -24.99 12.05
CA SER A 12 17.52 -25.53 13.26
C SER A 12 18.60 -26.10 14.16
N GLY A 13 18.93 -25.43 15.25
CA GLY A 13 19.78 -26.01 16.29
C GLY A 13 20.60 -25.05 17.13
N LYS A 14 20.68 -23.76 16.83
CA LYS A 14 21.32 -22.79 17.73
C LYS A 14 20.41 -21.58 17.90
N LYS A 15 19.90 -21.36 19.12
CA LYS A 15 19.31 -20.08 19.51
C LYS A 15 20.33 -18.97 19.23
N THR A 16 20.12 -18.24 18.17
CA THR A 16 20.98 -17.11 17.77
C THR A 16 20.39 -15.90 18.44
N LEU A 17 21.02 -15.41 19.50
CA LEU A 17 20.55 -14.25 20.25
C LEU A 17 20.85 -12.98 19.44
N LEU A 18 19.85 -12.09 19.27
CA LEU A 18 19.99 -10.76 18.65
C LEU A 18 21.09 -9.93 19.29
N THR A 19 21.29 -10.09 20.59
CA THR A 19 22.20 -9.30 21.43
C THR A 19 23.67 -9.63 21.27
N LYS A 20 24.05 -10.66 20.49
CA LYS A 20 25.45 -11.06 20.34
C LYS A 20 26.17 -10.46 19.13
N GLY A 21 25.66 -9.39 18.51
CA GLY A 21 26.35 -8.68 17.44
C GLY A 21 26.41 -9.41 16.08
N ASN A 22 25.72 -10.54 15.95
CA ASN A 22 25.69 -11.35 14.72
C ASN A 22 24.41 -11.13 13.88
N SER A 23 23.49 -10.26 14.32
CA SER A 23 22.26 -9.95 13.60
C SER A 23 22.45 -8.72 12.70
N SER A 24 21.92 -8.77 11.50
CA SER A 24 21.79 -7.62 10.63
C SER A 24 20.68 -6.66 11.11
N LYS A 25 20.67 -5.41 10.63
CA LYS A 25 19.56 -4.48 10.92
C LYS A 25 18.21 -5.05 10.47
N MET A 26 18.21 -5.89 9.45
CA MET A 26 17.01 -6.55 8.92
C MET A 26 16.54 -7.66 9.84
N ASP A 27 17.46 -8.40 10.48
CA ASP A 27 17.12 -9.44 11.45
C ASP A 27 16.43 -8.82 12.65
N THR A 28 17.00 -7.70 13.16
CA THR A 28 16.41 -6.95 14.29
C THR A 28 15.03 -6.39 13.97
N LEU A 29 14.83 -5.85 12.76
CA LEU A 29 13.51 -5.37 12.33
C LEU A 29 12.50 -6.51 12.29
N SER A 30 12.87 -7.62 11.68
CA SER A 30 11.99 -8.78 11.55
C SER A 30 11.61 -9.35 12.92
N TYR A 31 12.58 -9.47 13.82
CA TYR A 31 12.36 -9.89 15.20
C TYR A 31 11.41 -8.92 15.93
N ALA A 32 11.69 -7.60 15.89
CA ALA A 32 10.88 -6.61 16.59
C ALA A 32 9.43 -6.57 16.08
N MET A 33 9.22 -6.74 14.77
CA MET A 33 7.86 -6.84 14.20
C MET A 33 7.14 -8.11 14.68
N GLY A 34 7.82 -9.24 14.70
CA GLY A 34 7.28 -10.49 15.26
C GLY A 34 6.99 -10.36 16.75
N ALA A 35 7.93 -9.80 17.51
CA ALA A 35 7.78 -9.56 18.94
C ALA A 35 6.61 -8.61 19.26
N ASN A 36 6.39 -7.57 18.44
CA ASN A 36 5.23 -6.69 18.58
C ASN A 36 3.89 -7.44 18.40
N LEU A 37 3.83 -8.36 17.46
CA LEU A 37 2.67 -9.25 17.32
C LEU A 37 2.55 -10.19 18.54
N GLY A 38 3.66 -10.74 19.03
CA GLY A 38 3.69 -11.59 20.23
C GLY A 38 3.16 -10.87 21.46
N GLU A 39 3.56 -9.63 21.66
CA GLU A 39 3.06 -8.75 22.72
C GLU A 39 1.55 -8.48 22.56
N PHE A 40 1.10 -8.17 21.36
CA PHE A 40 -0.33 -7.98 21.08
C PHE A 40 -1.14 -9.24 21.39
N VAL A 41 -0.69 -10.41 20.96
CA VAL A 41 -1.37 -11.68 21.19
C VAL A 41 -1.40 -12.03 22.68
N SER A 42 -0.31 -11.81 23.40
CA SER A 42 -0.21 -12.14 24.82
C SER A 42 -0.94 -11.17 25.75
N THR A 43 -1.24 -9.93 25.29
CA THR A 43 -1.86 -8.90 26.14
C THR A 43 -3.27 -8.52 25.73
N ARG A 44 -3.55 -8.43 24.43
CA ARG A 44 -4.83 -7.91 23.91
C ARG A 44 -5.83 -8.99 23.55
N ILE A 45 -5.35 -10.16 23.12
CA ILE A 45 -6.19 -11.30 22.74
C ILE A 45 -5.82 -12.58 23.50
N ALA A 46 -5.00 -12.46 24.53
CA ALA A 46 -4.56 -13.57 25.42
C ALA A 46 -5.73 -14.37 25.99
N ASP A 47 -6.84 -13.70 26.18
CA ASP A 47 -8.03 -14.30 26.78
C ASP A 47 -8.77 -15.26 25.83
N ILE A 48 -8.60 -15.13 24.51
CA ILE A 48 -9.14 -16.10 23.54
C ILE A 48 -8.16 -17.28 23.52
N PRO A 49 -8.59 -18.47 23.93
CA PRO A 49 -7.69 -19.62 24.03
C PRO A 49 -7.37 -20.20 22.63
N PHE A 50 -6.62 -19.48 21.82
CA PHE A 50 -6.14 -19.94 20.51
C PHE A 50 -5.33 -21.24 20.63
N ASN A 51 -5.34 -22.04 19.56
CA ASN A 51 -4.36 -23.08 19.33
C ASN A 51 -3.14 -22.44 18.62
N PHE A 52 -2.11 -22.14 19.41
CA PHE A 52 -0.93 -21.44 18.87
C PHE A 52 -0.12 -22.27 17.88
N GLU A 53 -0.17 -23.60 17.95
CA GLU A 53 0.46 -24.46 16.96
C GLU A 53 -0.20 -24.28 15.57
N GLU A 54 -1.52 -24.23 15.52
CA GLU A 54 -2.27 -23.98 14.31
C GLU A 54 -2.11 -22.54 13.80
N LEU A 55 -2.05 -21.56 14.69
CA LEU A 55 -1.81 -20.16 14.36
C LEU A 55 -0.42 -20.00 13.72
N ASP A 56 0.61 -20.52 14.35
CA ASP A 56 1.99 -20.50 13.85
C ASP A 56 2.07 -21.17 12.47
N ARG A 57 1.43 -22.33 12.32
CA ARG A 57 1.38 -23.06 11.05
C ARG A 57 0.67 -22.27 9.95
N GLY A 58 -0.45 -21.62 10.29
CA GLY A 58 -1.19 -20.76 9.37
C GLY A 58 -0.32 -19.59 8.89
N LEU A 59 0.31 -18.89 9.82
CA LEU A 59 1.19 -17.76 9.55
C LEU A 59 2.37 -18.18 8.66
N GLU A 60 3.12 -19.19 9.06
CA GLU A 60 4.30 -19.64 8.31
C GLU A 60 3.93 -20.11 6.89
N THR A 61 2.90 -20.96 6.76
CA THR A 61 2.52 -21.51 5.47
C THR A 61 1.97 -20.43 4.51
N ALA A 62 1.24 -19.45 5.01
CA ALA A 62 0.73 -18.34 4.21
C ALA A 62 1.85 -17.38 3.80
N ALA A 63 2.74 -17.01 4.71
CA ALA A 63 3.91 -16.21 4.40
C ALA A 63 4.79 -16.84 3.31
N LEU A 64 4.87 -18.17 3.28
CA LEU A 64 5.58 -18.93 2.24
C LEU A 64 4.75 -19.18 0.97
N GLY A 65 3.49 -18.77 0.93
CA GLY A 65 2.57 -19.06 -0.18
C GLY A 65 2.19 -20.53 -0.31
N LYS A 66 2.20 -21.29 0.79
CA LYS A 66 1.95 -22.74 0.87
C LYS A 66 0.76 -23.10 1.74
N SER A 67 -0.07 -22.12 2.12
CA SER A 67 -1.26 -22.38 2.94
C SER A 67 -2.26 -23.30 2.24
N LYS A 68 -3.01 -24.09 3.01
CA LYS A 68 -4.05 -24.98 2.49
C LYS A 68 -5.30 -24.22 2.02
N TRP A 69 -5.57 -23.09 2.63
CA TRP A 69 -6.69 -22.22 2.28
C TRP A 69 -6.19 -21.01 1.51
N THR A 70 -7.02 -20.52 0.61
CA THR A 70 -6.78 -19.21 -0.02
C THR A 70 -6.98 -18.09 1.00
N PRO A 71 -6.46 -16.86 0.73
CA PRO A 71 -6.74 -15.71 1.60
C PRO A 71 -8.22 -15.48 1.85
N GLU A 72 -9.05 -15.61 0.81
CA GLU A 72 -10.52 -15.43 0.87
C GLU A 72 -11.16 -16.50 1.77
N GLN A 73 -10.79 -17.77 1.60
CA GLN A 73 -11.28 -18.85 2.45
C GLN A 73 -10.89 -18.65 3.92
N ALA A 74 -9.66 -18.23 4.19
CA ALA A 74 -9.19 -17.94 5.54
C ALA A 74 -9.97 -16.77 6.15
N GLN A 75 -10.21 -15.71 5.38
CA GLN A 75 -10.97 -14.54 5.81
C GLN A 75 -12.44 -14.90 6.10
N GLU A 76 -13.08 -15.69 5.26
CA GLU A 76 -14.44 -16.17 5.47
C GLU A 76 -14.55 -17.01 6.76
N VAL A 77 -13.66 -17.98 6.96
CA VAL A 77 -13.60 -18.80 8.17
C VAL A 77 -13.38 -17.92 9.39
N PHE A 78 -12.41 -17.01 9.35
CA PHE A 78 -12.11 -16.11 10.46
C PHE A 78 -13.33 -15.26 10.83
N GLN A 79 -13.95 -14.58 9.86
CA GLN A 79 -15.14 -13.74 10.09
C GLN A 79 -16.32 -14.52 10.64
N SER A 80 -16.55 -15.74 10.13
CA SER A 80 -17.67 -16.58 10.59
C SER A 80 -17.52 -17.08 12.02
N LEU A 81 -16.28 -17.21 12.51
CA LEU A 81 -15.99 -17.79 13.84
C LEU A 81 -15.66 -16.73 14.89
N ILE A 82 -15.00 -15.62 14.53
CA ILE A 82 -14.46 -14.68 15.52
C ILE A 82 -15.56 -14.03 16.38
N MET A 83 -16.65 -13.58 15.77
CA MET A 83 -17.74 -12.91 16.50
C MET A 83 -18.44 -13.86 17.49
N PRO A 84 -18.92 -15.05 17.08
CA PRO A 84 -19.51 -16.01 18.00
C PRO A 84 -18.55 -16.44 19.13
N VAL A 85 -17.26 -16.61 18.83
CA VAL A 85 -16.25 -16.97 19.84
C VAL A 85 -16.06 -15.83 20.83
N ASN A 86 -15.94 -14.58 20.39
CA ASN A 86 -15.82 -13.41 21.26
C ASN A 86 -17.06 -13.24 22.15
N ASP A 87 -18.26 -13.45 21.62
CA ASP A 87 -19.49 -13.35 22.39
C ASP A 87 -19.54 -14.40 23.51
N ARG A 88 -19.24 -15.67 23.21
CA ARG A 88 -19.17 -16.75 24.20
C ARG A 88 -18.07 -16.50 25.23
N PHE A 89 -16.92 -16.00 24.77
CA PHE A 89 -15.83 -15.63 25.67
C PHE A 89 -16.24 -14.50 26.62
N GLY A 90 -16.87 -13.43 26.10
CA GLY A 90 -17.40 -12.34 26.93
C GLY A 90 -18.44 -12.81 27.95
N GLN A 91 -19.28 -13.79 27.58
CA GLN A 91 -20.22 -14.42 28.52
C GLN A 91 -19.49 -15.22 29.61
N LEU A 92 -18.47 -16.02 29.24
CA LEU A 92 -17.63 -16.76 30.20
C LEU A 92 -16.96 -15.82 31.19
N MET A 93 -16.39 -14.69 30.73
CA MET A 93 -15.76 -13.73 31.62
C MET A 93 -16.74 -13.08 32.59
N ARG A 94 -17.95 -12.72 32.15
CA ARG A 94 -19.01 -12.25 33.03
C ARG A 94 -19.43 -13.32 34.07
N GLN A 95 -19.57 -14.57 33.62
CA GLN A 95 -19.89 -15.69 34.53
C GLN A 95 -18.80 -15.90 35.60
N LYS A 96 -17.51 -15.76 35.22
CA LYS A 96 -16.40 -15.87 36.20
C LYS A 96 -16.37 -14.73 37.22
N GLN A 97 -16.85 -13.55 36.87
CA GLN A 97 -16.99 -12.41 37.78
C GLN A 97 -18.15 -12.58 38.78
N ASP A 98 -19.16 -13.35 38.41
CA ASP A 98 -20.27 -13.68 39.33
C ASP A 98 -19.89 -14.86 40.26
N THR A 99 -19.37 -14.51 41.42
CA THR A 99 -18.94 -15.49 42.45
C THR A 99 -20.11 -16.30 43.04
N THR A 100 -21.35 -15.93 42.72
CA THR A 100 -22.57 -16.65 43.19
C THR A 100 -23.09 -17.62 42.13
N SER A 101 -22.57 -17.61 40.94
CA SER A 101 -23.03 -18.49 39.85
C SER A 101 -22.64 -19.95 40.13
N THR A 102 -23.66 -20.82 40.09
CA THR A 102 -23.50 -22.27 40.10
C THR A 102 -23.66 -22.93 38.73
N ALA A 103 -23.81 -22.11 37.69
CA ALA A 103 -23.98 -22.59 36.32
C ALA A 103 -22.68 -23.23 35.78
N GLU A 104 -22.86 -24.24 34.92
CA GLU A 104 -21.74 -24.84 34.17
C GLU A 104 -20.95 -23.78 33.39
N PRO A 105 -19.60 -23.88 33.34
CA PRO A 105 -18.77 -22.93 32.59
C PRO A 105 -19.17 -22.88 31.10
N ILE A 106 -19.31 -21.67 30.58
CA ILE A 106 -19.62 -21.46 29.18
C ILE A 106 -18.45 -21.96 28.33
N GLN A 107 -18.73 -22.83 27.35
CA GLN A 107 -17.73 -23.30 26.41
C GLN A 107 -17.53 -22.24 25.33
N VAL A 108 -16.29 -21.76 25.20
CA VAL A 108 -15.91 -20.77 24.19
C VAL A 108 -15.93 -21.36 22.78
N PHE A 109 -15.43 -22.59 22.66
CA PHE A 109 -15.47 -23.38 21.43
C PHE A 109 -16.49 -24.51 21.59
N VAL A 110 -17.49 -24.54 20.72
CA VAL A 110 -18.63 -25.47 20.83
C VAL A 110 -18.65 -26.55 19.76
N ARG A 111 -17.90 -26.35 18.67
CA ARG A 111 -17.79 -27.31 17.57
C ARG A 111 -16.40 -27.93 17.53
N GLU A 112 -16.35 -29.20 17.14
CA GLU A 112 -15.09 -29.87 16.89
C GLU A 112 -14.27 -29.11 15.82
N GLY A 113 -12.98 -28.89 16.07
CA GLY A 113 -12.09 -28.16 15.16
C GLY A 113 -12.33 -26.64 15.03
N GLU A 114 -13.32 -26.07 15.75
CA GLU A 114 -13.60 -24.63 15.72
C GLU A 114 -12.40 -23.80 16.17
N ARG A 115 -11.75 -24.21 17.25
CA ARG A 115 -10.54 -23.60 17.78
C ARG A 115 -9.39 -23.62 16.80
N ASP A 116 -9.12 -24.78 16.22
CA ASP A 116 -8.01 -24.99 15.29
C ASP A 116 -8.24 -24.22 13.99
N SER A 117 -9.47 -24.26 13.49
CA SER A 117 -9.85 -23.53 12.27
C SER A 117 -9.72 -22.01 12.43
N LEU A 118 -10.22 -21.46 13.55
CA LEU A 118 -10.08 -20.03 13.85
C LEU A 118 -8.60 -19.64 13.98
N SER A 119 -7.80 -20.43 14.70
CA SER A 119 -6.39 -20.16 14.93
C SER A 119 -5.60 -20.21 13.62
N TYR A 120 -5.83 -21.24 12.79
CA TYR A 120 -5.18 -21.39 11.51
C TYR A 120 -5.57 -20.26 10.53
N ALA A 121 -6.86 -19.90 10.47
CA ALA A 121 -7.34 -18.79 9.64
C ALA A 121 -6.70 -17.45 10.06
N TYR A 122 -6.60 -17.18 11.35
CA TYR A 122 -5.95 -15.98 11.87
C TYR A 122 -4.46 -15.95 11.49
N GLY A 123 -3.76 -17.07 11.65
CA GLY A 123 -2.38 -17.20 11.19
C GLY A 123 -2.22 -16.93 9.70
N ILE A 124 -3.11 -17.48 8.86
CA ILE A 124 -3.08 -17.22 7.40
C ILE A 124 -3.24 -15.74 7.09
N ASN A 125 -4.17 -15.04 7.72
CA ASN A 125 -4.36 -13.61 7.49
C ASN A 125 -3.07 -12.84 7.79
N ILE A 126 -2.44 -13.08 8.93
CA ILE A 126 -1.15 -12.45 9.28
C ILE A 126 -0.05 -12.81 8.28
N GLY A 127 0.06 -14.08 7.89
CA GLY A 127 1.08 -14.54 6.94
C GLY A 127 0.91 -13.95 5.55
N ASN A 128 -0.33 -13.75 5.10
CA ASN A 128 -0.63 -13.06 3.84
C ASN A 128 -0.27 -11.57 3.92
N ASP A 129 -0.57 -10.90 5.03
CA ASP A 129 -0.18 -9.49 5.23
C ASP A 129 1.34 -9.33 5.18
N LEU A 130 2.08 -10.26 5.80
CA LEU A 130 3.54 -10.28 5.71
C LEU A 130 4.04 -10.51 4.28
N ARG A 131 3.44 -11.45 3.56
CA ARG A 131 3.82 -11.77 2.19
C ARG A 131 3.55 -10.64 1.22
N ASN A 132 2.44 -9.94 1.39
CA ASN A 132 2.02 -8.82 0.55
C ASN A 132 2.63 -7.48 1.01
N GLY A 133 3.23 -7.45 2.20
CA GLY A 133 3.87 -6.28 2.76
C GLY A 133 5.10 -5.84 1.95
N LYS A 134 5.33 -4.53 1.93
CA LYS A 134 6.46 -3.92 1.19
C LYS A 134 7.80 -3.99 1.94
N PHE A 135 7.81 -4.53 3.16
CA PHE A 135 9.03 -4.63 3.96
C PHE A 135 9.71 -5.98 3.75
N PRO A 136 11.03 -5.99 3.55
CA PRO A 136 11.78 -7.23 3.41
C PRO A 136 11.92 -7.91 4.79
N ILE A 137 10.94 -8.74 5.16
CA ILE A 137 10.92 -9.47 6.42
C ILE A 137 11.63 -10.82 6.24
N GLN A 138 12.51 -11.13 7.19
CA GLN A 138 13.08 -12.47 7.33
C GLN A 138 12.15 -13.30 8.23
N LEU A 139 11.40 -14.22 7.63
CA LEU A 139 10.34 -14.96 8.30
C LEU A 139 10.83 -15.68 9.56
N CYS A 140 12.03 -16.25 9.55
CA CYS A 140 12.56 -16.96 10.71
C CYS A 140 12.74 -16.04 11.92
N TRP A 141 13.27 -14.83 11.74
CA TRP A 141 13.42 -13.86 12.83
C TRP A 141 12.08 -13.29 13.28
N TYR A 142 11.15 -13.13 12.35
CA TYR A 142 9.78 -12.73 12.68
C TYR A 142 9.09 -13.78 13.55
N MET A 143 9.16 -15.05 13.16
CA MET A 143 8.58 -16.16 13.93
C MET A 143 9.26 -16.31 15.30
N GLU A 144 10.58 -16.16 15.37
CA GLU A 144 11.32 -16.19 16.63
C GLU A 144 10.84 -15.10 17.59
N GLY A 145 10.77 -13.84 17.12
CA GLY A 145 10.27 -12.72 17.92
C GLY A 145 8.82 -12.92 18.37
N PHE A 146 7.97 -13.40 17.47
CA PHE A 146 6.57 -13.68 17.77
C PHE A 146 6.41 -14.75 18.86
N GLN A 147 7.08 -15.90 18.71
CA GLN A 147 6.95 -17.02 19.62
C GLN A 147 7.57 -16.74 20.98
N GLN A 148 8.78 -16.18 21.02
CA GLN A 148 9.46 -15.86 22.28
C GLN A 148 8.69 -14.82 23.08
N THR A 149 8.27 -13.73 22.47
CA THR A 149 7.56 -12.66 23.20
C THR A 149 6.19 -13.14 23.67
N ARG A 150 5.45 -13.87 22.86
CA ARG A 150 4.17 -14.48 23.25
C ARG A 150 4.32 -15.41 24.47
N ASN A 151 5.44 -16.12 24.57
CA ASN A 151 5.71 -17.04 25.65
C ASN A 151 6.34 -16.39 26.90
N GLY A 152 6.58 -15.06 26.86
CA GLY A 152 7.26 -14.34 27.94
C GLY A 152 8.78 -14.55 27.98
N GLU A 153 9.37 -15.03 26.88
CA GLU A 153 10.80 -15.30 26.71
C GLU A 153 11.48 -14.30 25.75
N GLY A 154 10.79 -13.21 25.37
CA GLY A 154 11.26 -12.23 24.40
C GLY A 154 12.58 -11.58 24.82
N GLU A 155 13.49 -11.35 23.83
CA GLU A 155 14.78 -10.69 24.06
C GLU A 155 14.65 -9.16 24.18
N MET A 156 13.51 -8.60 23.80
CA MET A 156 13.18 -7.18 23.91
C MET A 156 11.94 -6.99 24.78
N THR A 157 11.97 -5.97 25.62
CA THR A 157 10.77 -5.55 26.37
C THR A 157 9.77 -4.87 25.43
N ALA A 158 8.51 -4.76 25.83
CA ALA A 158 7.46 -4.06 25.07
C ALA A 158 7.86 -2.61 24.74
N GLU A 159 8.52 -1.92 25.68
CA GLU A 159 9.00 -0.56 25.50
C GLU A 159 10.14 -0.48 24.45
N GLU A 160 11.11 -1.39 24.52
CA GLU A 160 12.21 -1.48 23.55
C GLU A 160 11.69 -1.79 22.14
N ILE A 161 10.72 -2.70 22.00
CA ILE A 161 10.06 -3.03 20.74
C ILE A 161 9.42 -1.76 20.16
N GLN A 162 8.62 -1.06 20.96
CA GLN A 162 7.94 0.16 20.50
C GLN A 162 8.93 1.25 20.11
N GLN A 163 9.93 1.53 20.92
CA GLN A 163 10.95 2.53 20.64
C GLN A 163 11.73 2.19 19.35
N TYR A 164 12.10 0.93 19.18
CA TYR A 164 12.81 0.47 17.98
C TYR A 164 11.95 0.65 16.73
N LEU A 165 10.70 0.18 16.73
CA LEU A 165 9.79 0.29 15.59
C LEU A 165 9.45 1.75 15.27
N MET A 166 9.18 2.59 16.28
CA MET A 166 8.95 4.03 16.09
C MET A 166 10.17 4.71 15.46
N ASN A 167 11.37 4.44 15.95
CA ASN A 167 12.59 4.98 15.38
C ASN A 167 12.82 4.48 13.94
N PHE A 168 12.59 3.20 13.70
CA PHE A 168 12.73 2.63 12.37
C PHE A 168 11.78 3.28 11.38
N PHE A 169 10.49 3.33 11.66
CA PHE A 169 9.50 3.82 10.71
C PHE A 169 9.47 5.36 10.55
N ASN A 170 9.83 6.10 11.60
CA ASN A 170 9.80 7.56 11.55
C ASN A 170 11.15 8.20 11.17
N VAL A 171 12.26 7.48 11.33
CA VAL A 171 13.60 8.06 11.08
C VAL A 171 14.38 7.23 10.07
N VAL A 172 14.64 5.95 10.38
CA VAL A 172 15.57 5.14 9.60
C VAL A 172 15.01 4.84 8.20
N TYR A 173 13.77 4.37 8.13
CA TYR A 173 13.14 4.00 6.86
C TYR A 173 12.93 5.20 5.91
N PRO A 174 12.37 6.35 6.36
CA PRO A 174 12.26 7.53 5.51
C PRO A 174 13.61 8.03 4.98
N GLN A 175 14.65 7.99 5.82
CA GLN A 175 16.00 8.38 5.40
C GLN A 175 16.56 7.43 4.35
N GLN A 176 16.42 6.13 4.51
CA GLN A 176 16.81 5.13 3.50
C GLN A 176 16.07 5.33 2.18
N GLN A 177 14.75 5.58 2.24
CA GLN A 177 13.95 5.84 1.05
C GLN A 177 14.41 7.09 0.30
N LYS A 178 14.78 8.15 1.04
CA LYS A 178 15.34 9.39 0.48
C LYS A 178 16.63 9.11 -0.27
N GLU A 179 17.59 8.46 0.37
CA GLU A 179 18.88 8.13 -0.24
C GLU A 179 18.73 7.27 -1.51
N LEU A 180 17.84 6.27 -1.48
CA LEU A 180 17.55 5.43 -2.64
C LEU A 180 16.90 6.22 -3.78
N SER A 181 15.98 7.12 -3.45
CA SER A 181 15.29 7.98 -4.42
C SER A 181 16.26 8.98 -5.07
N GLU A 182 17.13 9.62 -4.28
CA GLU A 182 18.16 10.54 -4.79
C GLU A 182 19.14 9.82 -5.71
N ALA A 183 19.61 8.63 -5.33
CA ALA A 183 20.50 7.81 -6.15
C ALA A 183 19.83 7.39 -7.47
N TRP A 184 18.55 7.02 -7.42
CA TRP A 184 17.78 6.66 -8.61
C TRP A 184 17.57 7.87 -9.53
N LEU A 185 17.19 9.04 -9.00
CA LEU A 185 17.04 10.27 -9.79
C LEU A 185 18.35 10.66 -10.45
N ALA A 186 19.48 10.60 -9.74
CA ALA A 186 20.79 10.86 -10.31
C ALA A 186 21.15 9.90 -11.46
N LYS A 187 20.65 8.66 -11.44
CA LYS A 187 20.77 7.72 -12.55
C LYS A 187 19.84 8.09 -13.72
N MET A 188 18.60 8.56 -13.44
CA MET A 188 17.67 8.98 -14.48
C MET A 188 18.15 10.24 -15.20
N GLU A 189 18.71 11.20 -14.49
CA GLU A 189 19.29 12.45 -15.04
C GLU A 189 20.36 12.19 -16.10
N ARG A 190 21.06 11.07 -16.01
CA ARG A 190 22.12 10.68 -16.98
C ARG A 190 21.58 9.98 -18.23
N LYS A 191 20.28 9.64 -18.27
CA LYS A 191 19.69 8.99 -19.44
C LYS A 191 19.59 9.97 -20.61
N SER A 192 19.83 9.48 -21.81
CA SER A 192 19.74 10.29 -23.04
C SER A 192 18.37 10.91 -23.21
N GLY A 193 18.34 12.22 -23.47
CA GLY A 193 17.12 12.98 -23.71
C GLY A 193 16.35 13.38 -22.44
N VAL A 194 16.87 13.08 -21.26
CA VAL A 194 16.32 13.58 -19.99
C VAL A 194 16.81 15.00 -19.76
N GLN A 195 15.89 15.87 -19.36
CA GLN A 195 16.12 17.27 -19.00
C GLN A 195 15.72 17.48 -17.55
N LYS A 196 16.22 18.57 -16.96
CA LYS A 196 15.93 18.97 -15.58
C LYS A 196 15.39 20.38 -15.55
N SER A 197 14.29 20.58 -14.87
CA SER A 197 13.73 21.91 -14.64
C SER A 197 14.34 22.60 -13.41
N GLU A 198 13.97 23.86 -13.20
CA GLU A 198 14.40 24.65 -12.04
C GLU A 198 13.87 24.08 -10.71
N SER A 199 12.70 23.46 -10.71
CA SER A 199 12.10 22.80 -9.53
C SER A 199 12.81 21.49 -9.15
N GLY A 200 13.62 20.94 -10.07
CA GLY A 200 14.26 19.63 -9.92
C GLY A 200 13.48 18.48 -10.56
N LEU A 201 12.36 18.75 -11.23
CA LEU A 201 11.67 17.75 -12.03
C LEU A 201 12.59 17.28 -13.16
N LEU A 202 12.76 15.96 -13.29
CA LEU A 202 13.39 15.35 -14.45
C LEU A 202 12.32 14.89 -15.41
N TYR A 203 12.50 15.15 -16.69
CA TYR A 203 11.53 14.77 -17.71
C TYR A 203 12.19 14.44 -19.05
N LYS A 204 11.47 13.64 -19.84
CA LYS A 204 11.85 13.34 -21.22
C LYS A 204 10.64 13.49 -22.11
N VAL A 205 10.64 14.49 -22.99
CA VAL A 205 9.63 14.62 -24.05
C VAL A 205 9.91 13.53 -25.09
N VAL A 206 8.97 12.60 -25.25
CA VAL A 206 9.03 11.53 -26.25
C VAL A 206 8.38 12.02 -27.55
N LYS A 207 7.31 12.79 -27.41
CA LYS A 207 6.58 13.43 -28.52
C LYS A 207 5.98 14.74 -28.00
N GLU A 208 6.17 15.84 -28.71
CA GLU A 208 5.72 17.17 -28.27
C GLU A 208 4.20 17.34 -28.32
N GLY A 209 3.54 16.77 -29.35
CA GLY A 209 2.13 17.00 -29.61
C GLY A 209 1.89 18.40 -30.18
N ASP A 210 0.66 18.90 -30.04
CA ASP A 210 0.27 20.26 -30.46
C ASP A 210 0.57 21.24 -29.30
N VAL A 211 1.79 21.74 -29.24
CA VAL A 211 2.25 22.67 -28.19
C VAL A 211 1.52 24.01 -28.19
N SER A 212 0.82 24.37 -29.28
CA SER A 212 0.00 25.59 -29.32
C SER A 212 -1.25 25.48 -28.43
N ARG A 213 -1.58 24.25 -28.01
CA ARG A 213 -2.71 23.92 -27.13
C ARG A 213 -2.25 23.34 -25.77
N SER A 214 -0.99 23.53 -25.40
CA SER A 214 -0.50 23.11 -24.09
C SER A 214 -1.24 23.82 -22.95
N ALA A 215 -1.35 23.16 -21.81
CA ALA A 215 -1.89 23.77 -20.59
C ALA A 215 -1.01 24.95 -20.15
N THR A 216 -1.63 26.03 -19.70
CA THR A 216 -0.95 27.26 -19.26
C THR A 216 -1.33 27.70 -17.86
N ASP A 217 -2.53 27.38 -17.40
CA ASP A 217 -3.04 27.66 -16.05
C ASP A 217 -3.03 26.36 -15.22
N ASP A 218 -2.77 26.47 -13.91
CA ASP A 218 -2.80 25.31 -13.00
C ASP A 218 -4.21 24.73 -12.83
N ARG A 219 -5.25 25.44 -13.23
CA ARG A 219 -6.65 25.01 -13.21
C ARG A 219 -7.10 24.36 -14.51
N ASP A 220 -6.25 24.36 -15.55
CA ASP A 220 -6.57 23.67 -16.81
C ASP A 220 -6.80 22.18 -16.55
N GLN A 221 -7.67 21.56 -17.32
CA GLN A 221 -7.93 20.13 -17.24
C GLN A 221 -7.17 19.41 -18.35
N VAL A 222 -6.50 18.34 -17.98
CA VAL A 222 -5.80 17.46 -18.91
C VAL A 222 -6.48 16.10 -18.96
N THR A 223 -6.69 15.58 -20.15
CA THR A 223 -7.18 14.22 -20.40
C THR A 223 -5.99 13.38 -20.86
N VAL A 224 -5.71 12.29 -20.16
CA VAL A 224 -4.47 11.54 -20.31
C VAL A 224 -4.67 10.02 -20.24
N HIS A 225 -3.77 9.28 -20.92
CA HIS A 225 -3.40 7.93 -20.47
C HIS A 225 -2.09 8.00 -19.73
N TYR A 226 -1.97 7.21 -18.67
CA TYR A 226 -0.75 7.19 -17.85
C TYR A 226 -0.46 5.83 -17.23
N THR A 227 0.80 5.65 -16.87
CA THR A 227 1.26 4.56 -15.99
C THR A 227 2.28 5.11 -15.02
N GLY A 228 1.97 5.02 -13.72
CA GLY A 228 2.85 5.40 -12.62
C GLY A 228 3.60 4.21 -12.04
N ARG A 229 4.92 4.36 -11.88
CA ARG A 229 5.82 3.35 -11.34
C ARG A 229 6.63 3.92 -10.18
N ASP A 230 6.97 3.06 -9.25
CA ASP A 230 8.01 3.38 -8.29
C ASP A 230 9.42 3.26 -8.92
N ARG A 231 10.47 3.57 -8.16
CA ARG A 231 11.86 3.47 -8.62
C ARG A 231 12.32 2.05 -8.96
N ASP A 232 11.63 1.05 -8.44
CA ASP A 232 11.93 -0.38 -8.69
C ASP A 232 11.21 -0.90 -9.95
N GLY A 233 10.35 -0.06 -10.54
CA GLY A 233 9.58 -0.35 -11.76
C GLY A 233 8.23 -0.98 -11.50
N GLU A 234 7.84 -1.15 -10.23
CA GLU A 234 6.53 -1.67 -9.85
C GLU A 234 5.45 -0.62 -10.14
N VAL A 235 4.42 -1.03 -10.87
CA VAL A 235 3.29 -0.17 -11.17
C VAL A 235 2.41 -0.03 -9.95
N PHE A 236 2.17 1.21 -9.51
CA PHE A 236 1.25 1.50 -8.41
C PHE A 236 -0.09 2.08 -8.87
N ASP A 237 -0.13 2.65 -10.08
CA ASP A 237 -1.36 3.18 -10.68
C ASP A 237 -1.24 3.28 -12.21
N SER A 238 -2.35 3.08 -12.93
CA SER A 238 -2.41 3.21 -14.38
C SER A 238 -3.85 3.45 -14.85
N SER A 239 -4.01 4.17 -15.95
CA SER A 239 -5.28 4.24 -16.73
C SER A 239 -5.38 3.10 -17.76
N ILE A 240 -4.30 2.34 -17.96
CA ILE A 240 -4.25 1.21 -18.90
C ILE A 240 -4.46 -0.07 -18.09
N PHE A 241 -5.55 -0.78 -18.35
CA PHE A 241 -5.95 -1.96 -17.56
C PHE A 241 -4.86 -3.01 -17.45
N GLU A 242 -4.18 -3.33 -18.54
CA GLU A 242 -3.12 -4.34 -18.59
C GLU A 242 -1.91 -3.97 -17.71
N ASN A 243 -1.72 -2.68 -17.45
CA ASN A 243 -0.64 -2.16 -16.61
C ASN A 243 -1.06 -1.99 -15.14
N MET A 244 -2.37 -2.01 -14.84
CA MET A 244 -2.84 -1.83 -13.45
C MET A 244 -2.30 -2.92 -12.53
N PRO A 245 -2.08 -2.63 -11.23
CA PRO A 245 -1.88 -3.65 -10.20
C PRO A 245 -3.00 -4.70 -10.23
N LYS A 246 -2.67 -5.96 -9.94
CA LYS A 246 -3.64 -7.07 -10.07
C LYS A 246 -4.89 -6.90 -9.22
N ASP A 247 -4.74 -6.41 -8.00
CA ASP A 247 -5.85 -6.09 -7.09
C ASP A 247 -6.80 -5.05 -7.69
N ARG A 248 -6.26 -4.04 -8.37
CA ARG A 248 -7.05 -3.04 -9.10
C ARG A 248 -7.76 -3.64 -10.32
N GLN A 249 -7.09 -4.52 -11.07
CA GLN A 249 -7.70 -5.25 -12.17
C GLN A 249 -8.87 -6.12 -11.69
N GLU A 250 -8.71 -6.84 -10.57
CA GLU A 250 -9.76 -7.66 -9.96
C GLU A 250 -10.94 -6.81 -9.49
N MET A 251 -10.67 -5.69 -8.82
CA MET A 251 -11.70 -4.73 -8.43
C MET A 251 -12.47 -4.19 -9.64
N MET A 252 -11.77 -3.81 -10.71
CA MET A 252 -12.41 -3.30 -11.93
C MET A 252 -13.31 -4.35 -12.58
N ARG A 253 -12.86 -5.61 -12.66
CA ARG A 253 -13.70 -6.72 -13.16
C ARG A 253 -14.95 -6.95 -12.31
N GLN A 254 -14.82 -6.80 -10.99
CA GLN A 254 -15.93 -7.01 -10.05
C GLN A 254 -16.96 -5.89 -10.09
N TYR A 255 -16.51 -4.63 -10.14
CA TYR A 255 -17.39 -3.46 -9.97
C TYR A 255 -17.77 -2.78 -11.29
N GLN A 256 -17.06 -3.08 -12.38
CA GLN A 256 -17.27 -2.50 -13.71
C GLN A 256 -17.27 -3.59 -14.79
N PRO A 257 -18.12 -4.63 -14.67
CA PRO A 257 -18.12 -5.77 -15.61
C PRO A 257 -18.44 -5.34 -17.05
N ASP A 258 -19.18 -4.25 -17.24
CA ASP A 258 -19.57 -3.74 -18.55
C ASP A 258 -18.38 -3.22 -19.38
N ASN A 259 -17.23 -3.01 -18.75
CA ASN A 259 -16.01 -2.61 -19.44
C ASN A 259 -15.29 -3.79 -20.10
N PHE A 260 -15.82 -5.01 -19.98
CA PHE A 260 -15.19 -6.23 -20.49
C PHE A 260 -16.08 -6.93 -21.53
N ASP A 261 -15.45 -7.51 -22.55
CA ASP A 261 -16.12 -8.35 -23.53
C ASP A 261 -16.48 -9.73 -22.96
N GLU A 262 -17.16 -10.57 -23.76
CA GLU A 262 -17.57 -11.93 -23.38
C GLU A 262 -16.37 -12.85 -23.05
N ASP A 263 -15.18 -12.55 -23.58
CA ASP A 263 -13.92 -13.28 -23.34
C ASP A 263 -13.17 -12.72 -22.11
N GLY A 264 -13.69 -11.66 -21.47
CA GLY A 264 -13.10 -11.01 -20.28
C GLY A 264 -11.93 -10.07 -20.60
N ASN A 265 -11.77 -9.64 -21.84
CA ASN A 265 -10.80 -8.59 -22.21
C ASN A 265 -11.41 -7.22 -22.02
N ILE A 266 -10.58 -6.22 -21.66
CA ILE A 266 -11.01 -4.83 -21.61
C ILE A 266 -11.44 -4.39 -23.01
N ILE A 267 -12.62 -3.77 -23.13
CA ILE A 267 -13.14 -3.29 -24.42
C ILE A 267 -12.35 -2.08 -24.87
N GLU A 268 -12.14 -1.11 -23.96
CA GLU A 268 -11.39 0.11 -24.22
C GLU A 268 -10.78 0.62 -22.92
N ASN A 269 -9.53 1.12 -22.98
CA ASN A 269 -8.92 1.86 -21.90
C ASN A 269 -9.38 3.31 -21.97
N GLU A 270 -10.23 3.73 -21.03
CA GLU A 270 -10.71 5.11 -21.00
C GLU A 270 -9.64 6.06 -20.46
N PRO A 271 -9.37 7.19 -21.13
CA PRO A 271 -8.47 8.20 -20.59
C PRO A 271 -9.10 8.91 -19.39
N VAL A 272 -8.27 9.36 -18.47
CA VAL A 272 -8.71 10.03 -17.25
C VAL A 272 -8.47 11.52 -17.34
N THR A 273 -9.44 12.32 -16.86
CA THR A 273 -9.34 13.78 -16.85
C THR A 273 -9.06 14.29 -15.45
N PHE A 274 -8.03 15.12 -15.32
CA PHE A 274 -7.62 15.76 -14.08
C PHE A 274 -7.50 17.27 -14.24
N PRO A 275 -7.99 18.09 -13.30
CA PRO A 275 -7.56 19.47 -13.18
C PRO A 275 -6.14 19.50 -12.59
N LEU A 276 -5.26 20.32 -13.14
CA LEU A 276 -3.83 20.35 -12.78
C LEU A 276 -3.57 20.88 -11.37
N ASP A 277 -4.51 21.61 -10.77
CA ASP A 277 -4.44 22.05 -9.37
C ASP A 277 -4.83 20.94 -8.36
N ARG A 278 -5.22 19.75 -8.84
CA ARG A 278 -5.62 18.60 -8.05
C ARG A 278 -4.67 17.40 -8.16
N VAL A 279 -3.55 17.56 -8.84
CA VAL A 279 -2.52 16.54 -9.02
C VAL A 279 -1.23 16.94 -8.29
N ILE A 280 -0.25 16.06 -8.22
CA ILE A 280 1.06 16.36 -7.62
C ILE A 280 1.79 17.43 -8.46
N ALA A 281 2.60 18.26 -7.80
CA ALA A 281 3.27 19.41 -8.43
C ALA A 281 4.10 19.02 -9.68
N GLY A 282 4.76 17.86 -9.64
CA GLY A 282 5.49 17.36 -10.80
C GLY A 282 4.62 17.09 -12.02
N TRP A 283 3.33 16.74 -11.85
CA TRP A 283 2.37 16.63 -12.93
C TRP A 283 1.92 17.99 -13.44
N THR A 284 1.58 18.92 -12.53
CA THR A 284 1.19 20.29 -12.89
C THR A 284 2.25 20.97 -13.76
N GLU A 285 3.52 20.79 -13.42
CA GLU A 285 4.63 21.31 -14.19
C GLU A 285 4.82 20.53 -15.51
N GLY A 286 4.87 19.19 -15.41
CA GLY A 286 5.19 18.31 -16.54
C GLY A 286 4.18 18.37 -17.68
N MET A 287 2.87 18.50 -17.37
CA MET A 287 1.81 18.55 -18.38
C MET A 287 1.82 19.84 -19.20
N LYS A 288 2.46 20.90 -18.73
CA LYS A 288 2.64 22.16 -19.50
C LYS A 288 3.76 22.07 -20.54
N LEU A 289 4.58 21.02 -20.50
CA LEU A 289 5.72 20.84 -21.42
C LEU A 289 5.36 20.17 -22.74
N VAL A 290 4.13 19.66 -22.86
CA VAL A 290 3.62 18.96 -24.06
C VAL A 290 2.22 19.44 -24.39
N GLY A 291 1.79 19.27 -25.64
CA GLY A 291 0.42 19.54 -26.07
C GLY A 291 -0.36 18.25 -26.37
N PRO A 292 -1.65 18.36 -26.73
CA PRO A 292 -2.47 17.22 -27.15
C PRO A 292 -1.80 16.35 -28.21
N GLY A 293 -1.86 15.03 -28.04
CA GLY A 293 -1.15 14.05 -28.83
C GLY A 293 0.33 13.90 -28.48
N GLY A 294 0.79 14.58 -27.43
CA GLY A 294 2.14 14.49 -26.88
C GLY A 294 2.33 13.33 -25.92
N LYS A 295 3.58 12.95 -25.72
CA LYS A 295 3.98 11.90 -24.78
C LYS A 295 5.22 12.32 -24.01
N ILE A 296 5.18 12.17 -22.68
CA ILE A 296 6.25 12.60 -21.78
C ILE A 296 6.50 11.53 -20.72
N ILE A 297 7.75 11.39 -20.31
CA ILE A 297 8.14 10.60 -19.13
C ILE A 297 8.60 11.60 -18.08
N LEU A 298 8.02 11.52 -16.90
CA LEU A 298 8.34 12.33 -15.73
C LEU A 298 9.06 11.47 -14.69
N TYR A 299 10.18 11.95 -14.16
CA TYR A 299 10.85 11.36 -13.00
C TYR A 299 10.76 12.39 -11.88
N ILE A 300 9.83 12.17 -10.98
CA ILE A 300 9.37 13.18 -10.02
C ILE A 300 10.02 12.93 -8.68
N PRO A 301 10.83 13.88 -8.15
CA PRO A 301 11.33 13.79 -6.79
C PRO A 301 10.20 13.89 -5.77
N SER A 302 10.40 13.34 -4.59
CA SER A 302 9.35 13.27 -3.56
C SER A 302 8.73 14.62 -3.21
N ASP A 303 9.53 15.69 -3.21
CA ASP A 303 9.09 17.06 -2.87
C ASP A 303 8.07 17.62 -3.89
N LEU A 304 8.07 17.09 -5.12
CA LEU A 304 7.09 17.40 -6.16
C LEU A 304 6.00 16.32 -6.28
N ALA A 305 5.97 15.34 -5.36
CA ALA A 305 5.03 14.22 -5.32
C ALA A 305 4.35 14.14 -3.93
N TYR A 306 4.61 13.09 -3.17
CA TYR A 306 3.94 12.81 -1.89
C TYR A 306 4.80 13.14 -0.65
N GLY A 307 5.96 13.73 -0.85
CA GLY A 307 6.82 14.27 0.21
C GLY A 307 7.39 13.22 1.17
N SER A 308 7.75 13.70 2.36
CA SER A 308 8.38 12.89 3.40
C SER A 308 7.44 11.89 4.09
N HIS A 309 6.14 11.99 3.89
CA HIS A 309 5.16 11.10 4.51
C HIS A 309 4.73 9.96 3.56
N GLY A 310 4.81 10.18 2.24
CA GLY A 310 4.23 9.26 1.27
C GLY A 310 2.70 9.19 1.40
N ASN A 311 2.12 8.06 1.00
CA ASN A 311 0.71 7.73 1.22
C ASN A 311 0.55 6.21 1.38
N HIS A 312 -0.68 5.70 1.38
CA HIS A 312 -0.96 4.27 1.55
C HIS A 312 -0.23 3.37 0.52
N ALA A 313 -0.06 3.85 -0.72
CA ALA A 313 0.59 3.10 -1.81
C ALA A 313 2.06 3.49 -2.03
N ILE A 314 2.45 4.70 -1.62
CA ILE A 314 3.74 5.33 -1.92
C ILE A 314 4.55 5.50 -0.64
N ALA A 315 5.77 4.98 -0.63
CA ALA A 315 6.68 5.08 0.51
C ALA A 315 7.07 6.55 0.81
N PRO A 316 7.45 6.86 2.07
CA PRO A 316 8.04 8.15 2.43
C PRO A 316 9.23 8.49 1.51
N ASN A 317 9.35 9.74 1.09
CA ASN A 317 10.42 10.24 0.23
C ASN A 317 10.62 9.46 -1.08
N ALA A 318 9.61 8.76 -1.59
CA ALA A 318 9.70 8.02 -2.83
C ALA A 318 9.76 8.95 -4.04
N ALA A 319 10.73 8.73 -4.93
CA ALA A 319 10.73 9.26 -6.27
C ALA A 319 9.87 8.35 -7.17
N LEU A 320 9.17 8.96 -8.13
CA LEU A 320 8.19 8.28 -8.98
C LEU A 320 8.52 8.48 -10.47
N GLU A 321 8.17 7.49 -11.28
CA GLU A 321 8.16 7.58 -12.73
C GLU A 321 6.72 7.59 -13.23
N PHE A 322 6.40 8.52 -14.12
CA PHE A 322 5.14 8.51 -14.86
C PHE A 322 5.40 8.58 -16.35
N GLU A 323 4.86 7.64 -17.08
CA GLU A 323 4.74 7.70 -18.52
C GLU A 323 3.33 8.22 -18.84
N VAL A 324 3.22 9.36 -19.50
CA VAL A 324 1.94 10.05 -19.74
C VAL A 324 1.80 10.37 -21.21
N GLU A 325 0.63 10.03 -21.77
CA GLU A 325 0.17 10.44 -23.09
C GLU A 325 -0.96 11.46 -22.93
N LEU A 326 -0.73 12.69 -23.38
CA LEU A 326 -1.69 13.78 -23.31
C LEU A 326 -2.65 13.72 -24.49
N ILE A 327 -3.91 13.42 -24.22
CA ILE A 327 -4.96 13.28 -25.23
C ILE A 327 -5.58 14.64 -25.55
N ASP A 328 -5.96 15.41 -24.51
CA ASP A 328 -6.59 16.71 -24.69
C ASP A 328 -6.28 17.65 -23.53
N VAL A 329 -6.42 18.95 -23.80
CA VAL A 329 -6.34 20.03 -22.80
C VAL A 329 -7.58 20.89 -22.92
N LYS A 330 -8.29 21.06 -21.80
CA LYS A 330 -9.42 21.96 -21.67
C LYS A 330 -9.00 23.15 -20.79
N PRO A 331 -8.85 24.36 -21.37
CA PRO A 331 -8.51 25.55 -20.61
C PRO A 331 -9.55 25.86 -19.53
N PHE A 332 -9.09 26.35 -18.42
CA PHE A 332 -9.95 26.85 -17.35
C PHE A 332 -10.64 28.14 -17.81
N VAL A 333 -11.96 28.19 -17.67
CA VAL A 333 -12.75 29.40 -17.89
C VAL A 333 -13.26 29.88 -16.56
N ASP A 334 -12.85 31.09 -16.16
CA ASP A 334 -13.34 31.70 -14.92
C ASP A 334 -14.86 31.97 -15.03
N PRO A 335 -15.69 31.35 -14.17
CA PRO A 335 -17.15 31.55 -14.23
C PRO A 335 -17.56 33.03 -14.12
N ALA A 336 -16.81 33.83 -13.35
CA ALA A 336 -17.09 35.26 -13.20
C ALA A 336 -16.74 36.08 -14.45
N ALA A 337 -15.83 35.59 -15.30
CA ALA A 337 -15.53 36.19 -16.59
C ALA A 337 -16.54 35.77 -17.68
N ALA A 338 -17.03 34.53 -17.62
CA ALA A 338 -18.06 34.02 -18.53
C ALA A 338 -19.40 34.78 -18.37
N GLU A 339 -19.85 35.03 -17.12
CA GLU A 339 -21.06 35.82 -16.86
C GLU A 339 -20.97 37.28 -17.37
N LYS A 340 -19.77 37.87 -17.35
CA LYS A 340 -19.57 39.23 -17.89
C LYS A 340 -19.62 39.28 -19.39
N THR A 341 -19.18 38.26 -20.10
CA THR A 341 -19.23 38.16 -21.55
C THR A 341 -20.66 37.91 -22.05
N GLU A 342 -21.41 37.01 -21.41
CA GLU A 342 -22.84 36.79 -21.71
C GLU A 342 -23.69 38.04 -21.47
N ASN A 343 -23.46 38.75 -20.39
CA ASN A 343 -24.16 40.01 -20.11
C ASN A 343 -23.75 41.14 -21.08
N ALA A 344 -22.54 41.18 -21.60
CA ALA A 344 -22.09 42.13 -22.57
C ALA A 344 -22.66 41.88 -23.97
N GLU A 345 -22.79 40.61 -24.37
CA GLU A 345 -23.45 40.23 -25.63
C GLU A 345 -24.96 40.45 -25.59
N ALA A 346 -25.60 40.15 -24.45
CA ALA A 346 -27.03 40.39 -24.26
C ALA A 346 -27.40 41.89 -24.26
N THR A 347 -26.48 42.78 -23.89
CA THR A 347 -26.68 44.23 -23.96
C THR A 347 -26.39 44.84 -25.32
N ALA A 348 -25.68 44.14 -26.21
CA ALA A 348 -25.36 44.61 -27.57
C ALA A 348 -26.46 44.27 -28.62
N GLU A 349 -27.39 43.36 -28.31
CA GLU A 349 -28.49 42.97 -29.20
C GLU A 349 -29.81 43.75 -29.00
N THR A 350 -29.84 44.83 -28.22
CA THR A 350 -31.04 45.68 -28.16
C THR A 350 -30.99 46.70 -29.29
N PRO A 351 -31.81 46.58 -30.39
CA PRO A 351 -31.91 47.62 -31.40
C PRO A 351 -32.57 48.84 -30.79
N ALA A 352 -31.96 50.00 -30.95
CA ALA A 352 -32.61 51.27 -30.67
C ALA A 352 -33.81 51.42 -31.60
N GLU A 353 -35.03 51.53 -31.06
CA GLU A 353 -36.22 52.01 -31.73
C GLU A 353 -36.11 53.50 -32.05
#